data_265084f82b23acd81ba893e9461c75a1
#
_entry.id   265084f82b23acd81ba893e9461c75a1
#
_cell.length_a   1.000
_cell.length_b   1.000
_cell.length_c   1.000
_cell.angle_alpha   90.00
_cell.angle_beta   90.00
_cell.angle_gamma   90.00
#
_symmetry.space_group_name_H-M   'P 1'
#
loop_
_entity.id
_entity.type
_entity.pdbx_description
1 polymer ?
#
loop_
_entity_poly.entity_id
_entity_poly.type
_entity_poly.pdbx_seq_one_letter_code
_entity_poly.pdbx_strand_id
1 'polypeptide(L)'
;SSWGVMAILMPLVIPLCWAVLQSHGIADAEHMHILYSSIACVLTGAVWADHCSPISDTTVLSSLATGCDHMDHVRTQLPYALLGGVAAVLIGILPAGFGLPWFLLLPTAAVVLVVVHRFLAKPTD
;
A
#
# COMPACT_ATOMS: atom_id res chain seq x y z
N SER A 1 5.84 -6.94 11.82
CA SER A 1 5.87 -5.48 12.03
C SER A 1 6.29 -4.77 10.74
N SER A 2 5.52 -3.79 10.31
CA SER A 2 5.82 -2.97 9.12
C SER A 2 7.17 -2.24 9.22
N TRP A 3 7.55 -1.81 10.40
CA TRP A 3 8.84 -1.16 10.67
C TRP A 3 10.02 -2.09 10.39
N GLY A 4 9.94 -3.36 10.78
CA GLY A 4 10.98 -4.35 10.52
C GLY A 4 11.18 -4.59 9.02
N VAL A 5 10.08 -4.70 8.28
CA VAL A 5 10.12 -4.86 6.82
C VAL A 5 10.75 -3.63 6.14
N MET A 6 10.35 -2.43 6.55
CA MET A 6 10.92 -1.18 6.03
C MET A 6 12.42 -1.08 6.33
N ALA A 7 12.84 -1.40 7.56
CA ALA A 7 14.23 -1.36 7.98
C ALA A 7 15.14 -2.30 7.19
N ILE A 8 14.62 -3.44 6.73
CA ILE A 8 15.37 -4.40 5.92
C ILE A 8 15.34 -4.03 4.43
N LEU A 9 14.17 -3.67 3.90
CA LEU A 9 14.00 -3.47 2.46
C LEU A 9 14.53 -2.12 1.97
N MET A 10 14.40 -1.03 2.75
CA MET A 10 14.86 0.29 2.30
C MET A 10 16.35 0.35 1.95
N PRO A 11 17.27 -0.15 2.81
CA PRO A 11 18.69 -0.16 2.49
C PRO A 11 19.05 -1.03 1.27
N LEU A 12 18.20 -1.96 0.89
CA LEU A 12 18.42 -2.82 -0.28
C LEU A 12 17.80 -2.20 -1.55
N VAL A 13 16.56 -1.74 -1.47
CA VAL A 13 15.80 -1.27 -2.63
C VAL A 13 16.33 0.06 -3.16
N ILE A 14 16.70 0.99 -2.29
CA ILE A 14 17.17 2.31 -2.71
C ILE A 14 18.48 2.21 -3.54
N PRO A 15 19.55 1.57 -3.05
CA PRO A 15 20.78 1.44 -3.83
C PRO A 15 20.58 0.59 -5.10
N LEU A 16 19.78 -0.48 -5.02
CA LEU A 16 19.51 -1.34 -6.16
C LEU A 16 18.77 -0.57 -7.27
N CYS A 17 17.73 0.15 -6.92
CA CYS A 17 16.97 0.98 -7.88
C CYS A 17 17.89 2.03 -8.51
N TRP A 18 18.70 2.71 -7.72
CA TRP A 18 19.66 3.68 -8.21
C TRP A 18 20.70 3.07 -9.16
N ALA A 19 21.25 1.91 -8.82
CA ALA A 19 22.20 1.19 -9.67
C ALA A 19 21.58 0.78 -11.01
N VAL A 20 20.32 0.36 -11.00
CA VAL A 20 19.58 0.03 -12.24
C VAL A 20 19.36 1.28 -13.09
N LEU A 21 18.94 2.41 -12.51
CA LEU A 21 18.79 3.67 -13.23
C LEU A 21 20.13 4.13 -13.87
N GLN A 22 21.24 4.00 -13.14
CA GLN A 22 22.57 4.32 -13.66
C GLN A 22 22.98 3.38 -14.81
N SER A 23 22.73 2.09 -14.71
CA SER A 23 23.08 1.12 -15.74
C SER A 23 22.33 1.35 -17.06
N HIS A 24 21.12 1.92 -17.00
CA HIS A 24 20.34 2.32 -18.15
C HIS A 24 20.59 3.75 -18.64
N GLY A 25 21.45 4.51 -17.95
CA GLY A 25 21.78 5.89 -18.30
C GLY A 25 20.64 6.89 -18.06
N ILE A 26 19.68 6.54 -17.18
CA ILE A 26 18.49 7.35 -16.85
C ILE A 26 18.50 7.81 -15.37
N ALA A 27 19.67 7.86 -14.74
CA ALA A 27 19.82 8.37 -13.37
C ALA A 27 19.87 9.91 -13.36
N ASP A 28 18.78 10.54 -13.77
CA ASP A 28 18.59 11.98 -13.89
C ASP A 28 17.36 12.47 -13.12
N ALA A 29 17.17 13.79 -13.06
CA ALA A 29 16.06 14.40 -12.34
C ALA A 29 14.68 14.05 -12.95
N GLU A 30 14.63 13.79 -14.26
CA GLU A 30 13.38 13.46 -14.95
C GLU A 30 12.85 12.07 -14.56
N HIS A 31 13.75 11.11 -14.31
CA HIS A 31 13.42 9.73 -13.97
C HIS A 31 13.41 9.44 -12.45
N MET A 32 13.58 10.45 -11.61
CA MET A 32 13.52 10.28 -10.14
C MET A 32 12.17 9.75 -9.63
N HIS A 33 11.10 9.91 -10.40
CA HIS A 33 9.79 9.35 -10.06
C HIS A 33 9.83 7.82 -9.92
N ILE A 34 10.72 7.12 -10.63
CA ILE A 34 10.89 5.66 -10.53
C ILE A 34 11.46 5.30 -9.15
N LEU A 35 12.47 6.03 -8.67
CA LEU A 35 13.05 5.82 -7.34
C LEU A 35 12.01 6.11 -6.25
N TYR A 36 11.29 7.24 -6.35
CA TYR A 36 10.25 7.59 -5.38
C TYR A 36 9.09 6.59 -5.37
N SER A 37 8.67 6.10 -6.54
CA SER A 37 7.67 5.04 -6.65
C SER A 37 8.15 3.74 -6.00
N SER A 38 9.42 3.37 -6.18
CA SER A 38 10.01 2.18 -5.55
C SER A 38 10.02 2.28 -4.01
N ILE A 39 10.37 3.46 -3.47
CA ILE A 39 10.30 3.75 -2.04
C ILE A 39 8.86 3.65 -1.54
N ALA A 40 7.93 4.28 -2.26
CA ALA A 40 6.51 4.24 -1.93
C ALA A 40 5.96 2.81 -1.93
N CYS A 41 6.39 1.95 -2.85
CA CYS A 41 6.01 0.53 -2.88
C CYS A 41 6.46 -0.22 -1.62
N VAL A 42 7.68 0.04 -1.14
CA VAL A 42 8.18 -0.58 0.10
C VAL A 42 7.34 -0.13 1.29
N LEU A 43 7.08 1.18 1.41
CA LEU A 43 6.30 1.74 2.51
C LEU A 43 4.86 1.20 2.53
N THR A 44 4.17 1.31 1.40
CA THR A 44 2.78 0.87 1.28
C THR A 44 2.63 -0.64 1.42
N GLY A 45 3.54 -1.41 0.82
CA GLY A 45 3.54 -2.87 0.91
C GLY A 45 3.78 -3.36 2.33
N ALA A 46 4.69 -2.73 3.07
CA ALA A 46 4.96 -3.07 4.47
C ALA A 46 3.74 -2.80 5.37
N VAL A 47 3.10 -1.65 5.21
CA VAL A 47 1.88 -1.28 5.98
C VAL A 47 0.70 -2.18 5.60
N TRP A 48 0.54 -2.46 4.31
CA TRP A 48 -0.54 -3.33 3.84
C TRP A 48 -0.39 -4.77 4.33
N ALA A 49 0.83 -5.32 4.29
CA ALA A 49 1.12 -6.65 4.82
C ALA A 49 0.83 -6.75 6.32
N ASP A 50 1.19 -5.72 7.09
CA ASP A 50 0.87 -5.62 8.51
C ASP A 50 -0.65 -5.64 8.74
N HIS A 51 -1.39 -4.89 7.93
CA HIS A 51 -2.85 -4.81 8.00
C HIS A 51 -3.56 -6.13 7.61
N CYS A 52 -2.97 -6.95 6.77
CA CYS A 52 -3.49 -8.27 6.40
C CYS A 52 -3.06 -9.38 7.35
N SER A 53 -2.08 -9.14 8.22
CA SER A 53 -1.48 -10.19 9.06
C SER A 53 -2.26 -10.42 10.36
N PRO A 54 -2.60 -11.67 10.69
CA PRO A 54 -3.21 -12.00 11.98
C PRO A 54 -2.26 -11.86 13.16
N ILE A 55 -0.95 -11.86 12.94
CA ILE A 55 0.07 -11.77 13.99
C ILE A 55 0.67 -10.36 14.12
N SER A 56 0.11 -9.39 13.40
CA SER A 56 0.58 -8.01 13.51
C SER A 56 0.14 -7.38 14.83
N ASP A 57 1.01 -6.55 15.38
CA ASP A 57 0.75 -5.81 16.62
C ASP A 57 -0.48 -4.90 16.48
N THR A 58 -0.68 -4.26 15.35
CA THR A 58 -1.86 -3.41 15.10
C THR A 58 -3.16 -4.21 15.10
N THR A 59 -3.20 -5.38 14.47
CA THR A 59 -4.37 -6.26 14.42
C THR A 59 -4.68 -6.85 15.80
N VAL A 60 -3.65 -7.29 16.54
CA VAL A 60 -3.81 -7.80 17.90
C VAL A 60 -4.35 -6.71 18.83
N LEU A 61 -3.75 -5.52 18.82
CA LEU A 61 -4.19 -4.41 19.66
C LEU A 61 -5.63 -3.97 19.34
N SER A 62 -6.01 -3.93 18.06
CA SER A 62 -7.36 -3.56 17.64
C SER A 62 -8.40 -4.55 18.15
N SER A 63 -8.15 -5.86 18.03
CA SER A 63 -9.06 -6.89 18.51
C SER A 63 -9.20 -6.87 20.05
N LEU A 64 -8.10 -6.64 20.75
CA LEU A 64 -8.11 -6.51 22.22
C LEU A 64 -8.88 -5.25 22.67
N ALA A 65 -8.64 -4.11 22.01
CA ALA A 65 -9.28 -2.84 22.36
C ALA A 65 -10.80 -2.86 22.14
N THR A 66 -11.26 -3.60 21.13
CA THR A 66 -12.70 -3.75 20.82
C THR A 66 -13.35 -4.91 21.55
N GLY A 67 -12.56 -5.78 22.20
CA GLY A 67 -13.08 -6.96 22.90
C GLY A 67 -13.69 -8.02 21.98
N CYS A 68 -13.38 -7.99 20.70
CA CYS A 68 -13.86 -8.99 19.74
C CYS A 68 -12.92 -10.19 19.63
N ASP A 69 -13.44 -11.31 19.10
CA ASP A 69 -12.59 -12.45 18.77
C ASP A 69 -11.55 -12.06 17.72
N HIS A 70 -10.29 -12.40 17.99
CA HIS A 70 -9.18 -12.01 17.14
C HIS A 70 -9.30 -12.55 15.70
N MET A 71 -9.70 -13.81 15.56
CA MET A 71 -9.83 -14.42 14.23
C MET A 71 -11.03 -13.88 13.45
N ASP A 72 -12.11 -13.52 14.13
CA ASP A 72 -13.25 -12.87 13.51
C ASP A 72 -12.89 -11.45 13.06
N HIS A 73 -12.10 -10.71 13.84
CA HIS A 73 -11.55 -9.42 13.42
C HIS A 73 -10.72 -9.56 12.14
N VAL A 74 -9.79 -10.51 12.08
CA VAL A 74 -8.96 -10.76 10.90
C VAL A 74 -9.82 -11.12 9.67
N ARG A 75 -10.78 -12.02 9.83
CA ARG A 75 -11.67 -12.45 8.73
C ARG A 75 -12.51 -11.32 8.16
N THR A 76 -13.00 -10.44 9.01
CA THR A 76 -13.83 -9.29 8.58
C THR A 76 -13.00 -8.16 7.99
N GLN A 77 -11.76 -7.97 8.45
CA GLN A 77 -10.83 -6.94 7.95
C GLN A 77 -10.23 -7.30 6.58
N LEU A 78 -9.91 -8.58 6.36
CA LEU A 78 -9.17 -9.04 5.20
C LEU A 78 -9.78 -8.64 3.83
N PRO A 79 -11.10 -8.77 3.58
CA PRO A 79 -11.69 -8.33 2.32
C PRO A 79 -11.51 -6.85 2.02
N TYR A 80 -11.60 -5.99 3.04
CA TYR A 80 -11.39 -4.55 2.90
C TYR A 80 -9.92 -4.23 2.64
N ALA A 81 -9.01 -4.90 3.34
CA ALA A 81 -7.57 -4.77 3.13
C ALA A 81 -7.16 -5.19 1.72
N LEU A 82 -7.71 -6.31 1.20
CA LEU A 82 -7.48 -6.77 -0.16
C LEU A 82 -8.01 -5.77 -1.20
N LEU A 83 -9.23 -5.26 -1.00
CA LEU A 83 -9.80 -4.25 -1.88
C LEU A 83 -8.94 -2.99 -1.93
N GLY A 84 -8.52 -2.49 -0.77
CA GLY A 84 -7.63 -1.33 -0.68
C GLY A 84 -6.27 -1.58 -1.35
N GLY A 85 -5.67 -2.75 -1.15
CA GLY A 85 -4.41 -3.15 -1.78
C GLY A 85 -4.50 -3.23 -3.30
N VAL A 86 -5.53 -3.87 -3.82
CA VAL A 86 -5.76 -3.95 -5.28
C VAL A 86 -5.98 -2.56 -5.87
N ALA A 87 -6.79 -1.72 -5.23
CA ALA A 87 -7.01 -0.34 -5.68
C ALA A 87 -5.70 0.48 -5.65
N ALA A 88 -4.89 0.34 -4.60
CA ALA A 88 -3.59 1.02 -4.50
C ALA A 88 -2.63 0.61 -5.61
N VAL A 89 -2.58 -0.67 -5.97
CA VAL A 89 -1.73 -1.15 -7.08
C VAL A 89 -2.24 -0.63 -8.42
N LEU A 90 -3.51 -0.82 -8.73
CA LEU A 90 -4.06 -0.52 -10.06
C LEU A 90 -4.18 0.98 -10.33
N ILE A 91 -4.54 1.78 -9.32
CA ILE A 91 -4.83 3.21 -9.48
C ILE A 91 -3.65 4.08 -9.03
N GLY A 92 -2.88 3.60 -8.06
CA GLY A 92 -1.74 4.34 -7.49
C GLY A 92 -0.41 3.93 -8.12
N ILE A 93 0.06 2.74 -7.78
CA ILE A 93 1.44 2.30 -8.06
C ILE A 93 1.73 2.17 -9.55
N LEU A 94 0.87 1.47 -10.30
CA LEU A 94 1.09 1.27 -11.74
C LEU A 94 1.10 2.58 -12.51
N PRO A 95 0.09 3.47 -12.39
CA PRO A 95 0.11 4.75 -13.12
C PRO A 95 1.23 5.69 -12.67
N ALA A 96 1.61 5.67 -11.38
CA ALA A 96 2.74 6.44 -10.87
C ALA A 96 4.07 5.97 -11.48
N GLY A 97 4.23 4.65 -11.69
CA GLY A 97 5.39 4.07 -12.38
C GLY A 97 5.52 4.54 -13.84
N PHE A 98 4.42 4.85 -14.49
CA PHE A 98 4.39 5.47 -15.83
C PHE A 98 4.55 7.00 -15.81
N GLY A 99 4.79 7.60 -14.66
CA GLY A 99 5.05 9.03 -14.54
C GLY A 99 3.81 9.91 -14.43
N LEU A 100 2.63 9.32 -14.16
CA LEU A 100 1.42 10.11 -13.94
C LEU A 100 1.51 10.89 -12.63
N PRO A 101 1.08 12.17 -12.62
CA PRO A 101 1.22 13.03 -11.46
C PRO A 101 0.27 12.63 -10.32
N TRP A 102 0.77 12.67 -9.09
CA TRP A 102 0.07 12.28 -7.88
C TRP A 102 -1.25 13.03 -7.62
N PHE A 103 -1.34 14.29 -8.07
CA PHE A 103 -2.53 15.13 -7.89
C PHE A 103 -3.73 14.68 -8.75
N LEU A 104 -3.52 13.83 -9.76
CA LEU A 104 -4.57 13.15 -10.51
C LEU A 104 -4.90 11.78 -9.89
N LEU A 105 -3.89 11.08 -9.40
CA LEU A 105 -4.04 9.72 -8.88
C LEU A 105 -4.80 9.68 -7.55
N LEU A 106 -4.51 10.62 -6.64
CA LEU A 106 -5.17 10.67 -5.32
C LEU A 106 -6.68 10.90 -5.41
N PRO A 107 -7.19 11.94 -6.12
CA PRO A 107 -8.64 12.12 -6.23
C PRO A 107 -9.31 10.99 -7.01
N THR A 108 -8.66 10.42 -8.03
CA THR A 108 -9.19 9.27 -8.77
C THR A 108 -9.34 8.04 -7.87
N ALA A 109 -8.32 7.73 -7.07
CA ALA A 109 -8.37 6.64 -6.10
C ALA A 109 -9.48 6.87 -5.04
N ALA A 110 -9.61 8.08 -4.52
CA ALA A 110 -10.65 8.42 -3.56
C ALA A 110 -12.06 8.24 -4.15
N VAL A 111 -12.30 8.72 -5.36
CA VAL A 111 -13.60 8.57 -6.05
C VAL A 111 -13.92 7.08 -6.28
N VAL A 112 -12.96 6.31 -6.80
CA VAL A 112 -13.16 4.87 -7.05
C VAL A 112 -13.47 4.12 -5.75
N LEU A 113 -12.73 4.39 -4.67
CA LEU A 113 -12.99 3.75 -3.38
C LEU A 113 -14.38 4.11 -2.81
N VAL A 114 -14.79 5.36 -2.90
CA VAL A 114 -16.14 5.80 -2.47
C VAL A 114 -17.22 5.13 -3.30
N VAL A 115 -17.06 5.06 -4.63
CA VAL A 115 -18.02 4.41 -5.52
C VAL A 115 -18.11 2.92 -5.22
N VAL A 116 -16.98 2.23 -5.13
CA VAL A 116 -16.95 0.79 -4.80
C VAL A 116 -17.57 0.53 -3.44
N HIS A 117 -17.25 1.35 -2.44
CA HIS A 117 -17.82 1.21 -1.10
C HIS A 117 -19.36 1.39 -1.14
N ARG A 118 -19.89 2.37 -1.86
CA ARG A 118 -21.34 2.58 -2.00
C ARG A 118 -22.07 1.41 -2.67
N PHE A 119 -21.41 0.74 -3.64
CA PHE A 119 -22.00 -0.41 -4.32
C PHE A 119 -21.89 -1.72 -3.52
N LEU A 120 -20.84 -1.88 -2.72
CA LEU A 120 -20.58 -3.09 -1.94
C LEU A 120 -21.16 -3.02 -0.52
N ALA A 121 -21.30 -1.84 0.06
CA ALA A 121 -21.89 -1.67 1.37
C ALA A 121 -23.39 -1.96 1.28
N LYS A 122 -23.81 -3.09 1.82
CA LYS A 122 -25.23 -3.37 2.05
C LYS A 122 -25.72 -2.48 3.19
N PRO A 123 -26.91 -1.84 3.07
CA PRO A 123 -27.51 -1.17 4.21
C PRO A 123 -27.74 -2.20 5.31
N THR A 124 -27.23 -1.91 6.49
CA THR A 124 -27.60 -2.64 7.72
C THR A 124 -28.90 -2.04 8.22
N ASP A 125 -30.00 -2.70 7.94
CA ASP A 125 -31.28 -2.44 8.59
C ASP A 125 -31.26 -2.97 10.03
#